data_7eb59e954c6fabd72f4eca0e40b8545b
#
_entry.id   7eb59e954c6fabd72f4eca0e40b8545b
#
_cell.length_a   1.000
_cell.length_b   1.000
_cell.length_c   1.000
_cell.angle_alpha   90.00
_cell.angle_beta   90.00
_cell.angle_gamma   90.00
#
_symmetry.space_group_name_H-M   'P 1'
#
loop_
_entity.id
_entity.type
_entity.pdbx_description
1 polymer ?
#
loop_
_entity_poly.entity_id
_entity_poly.type
_entity_poly.pdbx_seq_one_letter_code
_entity_poly.pdbx_strand_id
1 'polypeptide(L)'
;MRVVSQSKNVSLDFDRTEFRTNYECISATFDGRTFVIGKYATPERAAEVFMDMHKAYAPVQVVCTNMDEKQVSALVAASQNAPIRCVKMDDPCMGITAFDNMVYYMPEK
;
A
#
# COMPACT_ATOMS: atom_id res chain seq x y z
N MET A 1 -2.05 -3.94 5.13
CA MET A 1 -2.51 -3.54 3.78
C MET A 1 -3.10 -4.73 3.05
N ARG A 2 -4.25 -4.54 2.47
CA ARG A 2 -4.87 -5.51 1.57
C ARG A 2 -4.51 -5.16 0.14
N VAL A 3 -4.25 -6.15 -0.69
CA VAL A 3 -4.04 -5.98 -2.13
C VAL A 3 -5.20 -6.63 -2.86
N VAL A 4 -5.90 -5.84 -3.66
CA VAL A 4 -7.01 -6.34 -4.48
C VAL A 4 -6.50 -6.56 -5.90
N SER A 5 -6.73 -7.75 -6.44
CA SER A 5 -6.26 -8.14 -7.77
C SER A 5 -6.85 -7.25 -8.88
N GLN A 6 -6.21 -7.28 -10.04
CA GLN A 6 -6.66 -6.52 -11.22
C GLN A 6 -8.10 -6.85 -11.60
N SER A 7 -8.50 -8.11 -11.47
CA SER A 7 -9.88 -8.56 -11.73
C SER A 7 -10.86 -8.28 -10.59
N LYS A 8 -10.36 -7.77 -9.47
CA LYS A 8 -11.15 -7.42 -8.28
C LYS A 8 -11.86 -8.59 -7.61
N ASN A 9 -11.45 -9.81 -7.91
CA ASN A 9 -12.05 -11.02 -7.33
C ASN A 9 -11.19 -11.68 -6.26
N VAL A 10 -9.98 -11.18 -6.01
CA VAL A 10 -9.06 -11.71 -5.00
C VAL A 10 -8.53 -10.56 -4.16
N SER A 11 -8.57 -10.72 -2.84
CA SER A 11 -8.00 -9.78 -1.89
C SER A 11 -7.03 -10.52 -0.99
N LEU A 12 -5.82 -10.00 -0.86
CA LEU A 12 -4.72 -10.65 -0.15
C LEU A 12 -4.12 -9.72 0.90
N ASP A 13 -3.64 -10.31 2.00
CA ASP A 13 -2.87 -9.59 2.99
C ASP A 13 -1.43 -9.45 2.47
N PHE A 14 -0.96 -8.20 2.33
CA PHE A 14 0.38 -7.91 1.83
C PHE A 14 1.47 -8.59 2.66
N ASP A 15 1.33 -8.60 3.98
CA ASP A 15 2.34 -9.13 4.89
C ASP A 15 2.48 -10.65 4.82
N ARG A 16 1.45 -11.36 4.37
CA ARG A 16 1.42 -12.83 4.32
C ARG A 16 1.57 -13.40 2.93
N THR A 17 1.80 -12.56 1.95
CA THR A 17 1.81 -12.95 0.55
C THR A 17 3.18 -12.66 -0.06
N GLU A 18 3.70 -13.59 -0.84
CA GLU A 18 4.89 -13.38 -1.64
C GLU A 18 4.45 -12.93 -3.04
N PHE A 19 4.93 -11.76 -3.46
CA PHE A 19 4.64 -11.21 -4.77
C PHE A 19 5.85 -11.32 -5.67
N ARG A 20 5.64 -11.68 -6.92
CA ARG A 20 6.70 -11.78 -7.95
C ARG A 20 6.23 -11.18 -9.25
N THR A 21 7.16 -10.55 -9.96
CA THR A 21 6.96 -10.18 -11.37
C THR A 21 7.49 -11.30 -12.26
N ASN A 22 6.77 -11.61 -13.32
CA ASN A 22 7.19 -12.54 -14.34
C ASN A 22 6.73 -12.01 -15.70
N TYR A 23 7.66 -11.36 -16.43
CA TYR A 23 7.35 -10.65 -17.67
C TYR A 23 6.23 -9.62 -17.44
N GLU A 24 5.12 -9.70 -18.18
CA GLU A 24 3.98 -8.79 -18.06
C GLU A 24 3.02 -9.14 -16.91
N CYS A 25 3.30 -10.17 -16.14
CA CYS A 25 2.41 -10.65 -15.08
C CYS A 25 2.97 -10.36 -13.69
N ILE A 26 2.07 -10.12 -12.73
CA ILE A 26 2.36 -10.11 -11.31
C ILE A 26 1.65 -11.29 -10.67
N SER A 27 2.40 -12.15 -10.00
CA SER A 27 1.87 -13.32 -9.33
C SER A 27 1.96 -13.17 -7.82
N ALA A 28 1.08 -13.86 -7.12
CA ALA A 28 1.04 -13.90 -5.66
C ALA A 28 1.03 -15.34 -5.20
N THR A 29 1.82 -15.62 -4.17
CA THR A 29 1.86 -16.92 -3.50
C THR A 29 1.38 -16.75 -2.07
N PHE A 30 0.31 -17.43 -1.74
CA PHE A 30 -0.28 -17.43 -0.41
C PHE A 30 -0.68 -18.86 -0.05
N ASP A 31 -0.24 -19.31 1.14
CA ASP A 31 -0.56 -20.64 1.67
C ASP A 31 -0.22 -21.76 0.69
N GLY A 32 0.95 -21.66 0.05
CA GLY A 32 1.43 -22.66 -0.91
C GLY A 32 0.76 -22.62 -2.29
N ARG A 33 -0.15 -21.68 -2.52
CA ARG A 33 -0.83 -21.50 -3.80
C ARG A 33 -0.31 -20.28 -4.52
N THR A 34 -0.02 -20.41 -5.81
CA THR A 34 0.44 -19.32 -6.66
C THR A 34 -0.60 -19.02 -7.72
N PHE A 35 -0.93 -17.75 -7.91
CA PHE A 35 -1.87 -17.32 -8.94
C PHE A 35 -1.50 -15.93 -9.44
N VAL A 36 -1.94 -15.62 -10.67
CA VAL A 36 -1.70 -14.33 -11.30
C VAL A 36 -2.75 -13.33 -10.78
N ILE A 37 -2.29 -12.22 -10.25
CA ILE A 37 -3.17 -11.15 -9.75
C ILE A 37 -3.21 -9.93 -10.65
N GLY A 38 -2.29 -9.83 -11.60
CA GLY A 38 -2.27 -8.74 -12.58
C GLY A 38 -1.54 -9.14 -13.84
N LYS A 39 -2.05 -8.65 -14.98
CA LYS A 39 -1.42 -8.79 -16.28
C LYS A 39 -1.48 -7.47 -17.01
N TYR A 40 -0.34 -7.03 -17.51
CA TYR A 40 -0.19 -5.72 -18.13
C TYR A 40 0.32 -5.86 -19.56
N ALA A 41 0.28 -4.76 -20.32
CA ALA A 41 0.64 -4.80 -21.74
C ALA A 41 2.14 -5.04 -21.97
N THR A 42 2.99 -4.60 -21.04
CA THR A 42 4.45 -4.72 -21.14
C THR A 42 5.06 -5.16 -19.83
N PRO A 43 6.25 -5.82 -19.85
CA PRO A 43 6.99 -6.12 -18.62
C PRO A 43 7.36 -4.89 -17.81
N GLU A 44 7.64 -3.76 -18.47
CA GLU A 44 7.98 -2.49 -17.82
C GLU A 44 6.79 -1.96 -17.01
N ARG A 45 5.58 -2.06 -17.56
CA ARG A 45 4.38 -1.66 -16.84
C ARG A 45 4.12 -2.56 -15.62
N ALA A 46 4.31 -3.86 -15.75
CA ALA A 46 4.18 -4.79 -14.64
C ALA A 46 5.20 -4.47 -13.52
N ALA A 47 6.44 -4.18 -13.89
CA ALA A 47 7.47 -3.78 -12.93
C ALA A 47 7.12 -2.47 -12.23
N GLU A 48 6.58 -1.50 -12.96
CA GLU A 48 6.13 -0.22 -12.39
C GLU A 48 5.01 -0.43 -11.37
N VAL A 49 4.00 -1.22 -11.71
CA VAL A 49 2.89 -1.53 -10.80
C VAL A 49 3.38 -2.28 -9.56
N PHE A 50 4.29 -3.23 -9.75
CA PHE A 50 4.90 -3.96 -8.64
C PHE A 50 5.60 -3.01 -7.67
N MET A 51 6.40 -2.07 -8.17
CA MET A 51 7.08 -1.09 -7.34
C MET A 51 6.10 -0.12 -6.66
N ASP A 52 5.07 0.30 -7.37
CA ASP A 52 4.04 1.19 -6.82
C ASP A 52 3.29 0.53 -5.66
N MET A 53 2.99 -0.76 -5.79
CA MET A 53 2.37 -1.54 -4.74
C MET A 53 3.26 -1.59 -3.49
N HIS A 54 4.55 -1.79 -3.65
CA HIS A 54 5.50 -1.82 -2.52
C HIS A 54 5.69 -0.45 -1.89
N LYS A 55 5.70 0.62 -2.70
CA LYS A 55 5.77 1.99 -2.19
C LYS A 55 4.50 2.39 -1.42
N ALA A 56 3.36 1.83 -1.80
CA ALA A 56 2.11 2.08 -1.11
C ALA A 56 2.01 1.37 0.24
N TYR A 57 2.88 0.39 0.48
CA TYR A 57 2.83 -0.41 1.70
C TYR A 57 3.09 0.44 2.94
N ALA A 58 2.14 0.40 3.87
CA ALA A 58 2.29 0.93 5.21
C ALA A 58 1.42 0.09 6.15
N PRO A 59 2.00 -0.64 7.12
CA PRO A 59 1.22 -1.48 8.02
C PRO A 59 0.35 -0.67 8.97
N VAL A 60 0.71 0.59 9.21
CA VAL A 60 -0.07 1.49 10.08
C VAL A 60 -0.26 2.81 9.36
N GLN A 61 -1.50 3.28 9.31
CA GLN A 61 -1.85 4.61 8.84
C GLN A 61 -2.10 5.52 10.05
N VAL A 62 -1.39 6.65 10.08
CA VAL A 62 -1.54 7.64 11.14
C VAL A 62 -2.32 8.83 10.59
N VAL A 63 -3.43 9.17 11.22
CA VAL A 63 -4.23 10.35 10.89
C VAL A 63 -3.91 11.45 11.89
N CYS A 64 -3.45 12.59 11.39
CA CYS A 64 -3.14 13.77 12.19
C CYS A 64 -4.27 14.79 12.03
N THR A 65 -4.87 15.18 13.14
CA THR A 65 -5.95 16.17 13.13
C THR A 65 -5.51 17.44 13.83
N ASN A 66 -5.86 18.59 13.25
CA ASN A 66 -5.62 19.94 13.82
C ASN A 66 -4.14 20.18 14.21
N MET A 67 -3.20 19.67 13.42
CA MET A 67 -1.76 19.86 13.59
C MET A 67 -1.23 20.87 12.56
N ASP A 68 -0.26 21.68 12.94
CA ASP A 68 0.40 22.59 12.00
C ASP A 68 1.41 21.85 11.11
N GLU A 69 1.91 22.55 10.07
CA GLU A 69 2.85 21.97 9.11
C GLU A 69 4.16 21.52 9.76
N LYS A 70 4.65 22.23 10.77
CA LYS A 70 5.88 21.86 11.47
C LYS A 70 5.70 20.58 12.25
N GLN A 71 4.56 20.40 12.91
CA GLN A 71 4.25 19.18 13.65
C GLN A 71 4.11 17.99 12.71
N VAL A 72 3.42 18.15 11.58
CA VAL A 72 3.27 17.12 10.57
C VAL A 72 4.63 16.76 9.96
N SER A 73 5.46 17.76 9.63
CA SER A 73 6.79 17.53 9.07
C SER A 73 7.70 16.79 10.04
N ALA A 74 7.66 17.12 11.33
CA ALA A 74 8.43 16.45 12.36
C ALA A 74 8.00 14.97 12.49
N LEU A 75 6.70 14.70 12.44
CA LEU A 75 6.17 13.35 12.51
C LEU A 75 6.56 12.53 11.28
N VAL A 76 6.48 13.10 10.09
CA VAL A 76 6.91 12.46 8.84
C VAL A 76 8.41 12.17 8.88
N ALA A 77 9.22 13.11 9.34
CA ALA A 77 10.67 12.90 9.47
C ALA A 77 11.00 11.77 10.46
N ALA A 78 10.30 11.71 11.58
CA ALA A 78 10.48 10.65 12.57
C ALA A 78 10.06 9.27 12.04
N SER A 79 9.13 9.22 11.07
CA SER A 79 8.61 7.98 10.51
C SER A 79 9.31 7.55 9.21
N GLN A 80 10.37 8.22 8.76
CA GLN A 80 11.03 7.94 7.48
C GLN A 80 11.50 6.48 7.33
N ASN A 81 11.92 5.85 8.42
CA ASN A 81 12.40 4.47 8.43
C ASN A 81 11.33 3.48 8.91
N ALA A 82 10.14 3.94 9.21
CA ALA A 82 9.03 3.12 9.64
C ALA A 82 7.95 3.12 8.55
N PRO A 83 7.32 1.98 8.24
CA PRO A 83 6.28 1.90 7.23
C PRO A 83 4.96 2.49 7.75
N ILE A 84 4.97 3.80 8.02
CA ILE A 84 3.84 4.56 8.55
C ILE A 84 3.41 5.59 7.52
N ARG A 85 2.13 5.66 7.24
CA ARG A 85 1.53 6.66 6.38
C ARG A 85 0.82 7.71 7.22
N CYS A 86 1.18 8.98 7.01
CA CYS A 86 0.55 10.10 7.71
C CYS A 86 -0.51 10.76 6.81
N VAL A 87 -1.68 11.00 7.36
CA VAL A 87 -2.77 11.71 6.69
C VAL A 87 -3.20 12.88 7.57
N LYS A 88 -3.24 14.08 6.97
CA LYS A 88 -3.72 15.28 7.66
C LYS A 88 -5.20 15.45 7.40
N MET A 89 -5.97 15.66 8.45
CA MET A 89 -7.41 15.92 8.38
C MET A 89 -7.76 17.15 9.21
N ASP A 90 -8.73 17.92 8.74
CA ASP A 90 -9.28 19.05 9.49
C ASP A 90 -10.33 18.55 10.48
N ASP A 91 -10.05 18.78 11.75
CA ASP A 91 -10.94 18.42 12.85
C ASP A 91 -10.80 19.46 13.95
N PRO A 92 -11.89 19.86 14.66
CA PRO A 92 -11.79 20.83 15.77
C PRO A 92 -10.92 20.33 16.92
N CYS A 93 -10.73 19.02 17.05
CA CYS A 93 -9.89 18.42 18.08
C CYS A 93 -8.54 18.03 17.51
N MET A 94 -7.45 18.45 18.17
CA MET A 94 -6.12 17.97 17.84
C MET A 94 -5.96 16.51 18.27
N GLY A 95 -5.45 15.67 17.38
CA GLY A 95 -5.24 14.27 17.71
C GLY A 95 -4.45 13.52 16.66
N ILE A 96 -3.99 12.34 17.05
CA ILE A 96 -3.32 11.38 16.18
C ILE A 96 -4.02 10.04 16.36
N THR A 97 -4.51 9.48 15.25
CA THR A 97 -5.12 8.16 15.25
C THR A 97 -4.33 7.23 14.34
N ALA A 98 -3.97 6.06 14.84
CA ALA A 98 -3.28 5.03 14.06
C ALA A 98 -4.22 3.87 13.77
N PHE A 99 -4.26 3.41 12.52
CA PHE A 99 -5.07 2.25 12.14
C PHE A 99 -4.47 1.55 10.92
N ASP A 100 -4.77 0.27 10.78
CA ASP A 100 -4.28 -0.59 9.70
C ASP A 100 -5.46 -1.11 8.87
N ASN A 101 -5.94 -0.30 7.94
CA ASN A 101 -7.02 -0.68 7.03
C ASN A 101 -6.76 -0.22 5.59
N MET A 102 -5.50 -0.15 5.21
CA MET A 102 -5.13 0.27 3.86
C MET A 102 -5.47 -0.80 2.83
N VAL A 103 -5.92 -0.35 1.68
CA VAL A 103 -6.22 -1.21 0.53
C VAL A 103 -5.50 -0.65 -0.70
N TYR A 104 -4.77 -1.50 -1.40
CA TYR A 104 -4.18 -1.19 -2.69
C TYR A 104 -4.96 -1.92 -3.79
N TYR A 105 -5.52 -1.16 -4.72
CA TYR A 105 -6.20 -1.70 -5.88
C TYR A 105 -5.23 -1.74 -7.07
N MET A 106 -4.99 -2.92 -7.61
CA MET A 106 -4.12 -3.05 -8.76
C MET A 106 -4.74 -2.36 -9.98
N PRO A 107 -3.97 -1.53 -10.72
CA PRO A 107 -4.47 -0.86 -11.92
C PRO A 107 -4.99 -1.85 -12.95
N GLU A 108 -6.04 -1.45 -13.68
CA GLU A 108 -6.61 -2.26 -14.75
C GLU A 108 -5.69 -2.34 -15.97
N LYS A 109 -4.87 -1.30 -16.17
CA LYS A 109 -3.94 -1.22 -17.30
C LYS A 109 -2.57 -0.78 -16.85
#